data_6c7ea83446c6a309fb08ed21e18b1166
#
_entry.id   6c7ea83446c6a309fb08ed21e18b1166
#
_cell.length_a   1.000
_cell.length_b   1.000
_cell.length_c   1.000
_cell.angle_alpha   90.00
_cell.angle_beta   90.00
_cell.angle_gamma   90.00
#
_symmetry.space_group_name_H-M   'P 1'
#
loop_
_entity.id
_entity.type
_entity.pdbx_description
1 polymer ?
#
loop_
_entity_poly.entity_id
_entity_poly.type
_entity_poly.pdbx_seq_one_letter_code
_entity_poly.pdbx_strand_id
1 'polypeptide(L)'
;MNEMVGMEKSSILIKHPKSFVVAFVIVVLFVLCVTGQVVTVVRTGAANQADSFPASGLDFNAGAYVQRIWSTEVVPAAENKSVPLTTLLADLATNQTDTMKKYGHQVNNADNILVSFTGVVQGDDMSSPMGTMTVNVTDGPKTIPVLVSIGPVILGTSLRDALSFITFEEFLNQIQYGNVADQLNKAVISNVITGVDAQKLKGKTVTVYGAYTFNSDDPEGISITPVILKTGTLP
;
A
#
# COMPACT_ATOMS: atom_id res chain seq x y z
N MET A 1 -16.27 91.97 -5.53
CA MET A 1 -16.56 91.55 -6.90
C MET A 1 -15.72 90.31 -7.17
N ASN A 2 -16.29 89.20 -7.16
CA ASN A 2 -16.06 87.95 -7.75
C ASN A 2 -16.41 86.80 -6.79
N GLU A 3 -17.50 86.19 -7.15
CA GLU A 3 -18.04 84.99 -6.58
C GLU A 3 -17.13 83.78 -6.94
N MET A 4 -16.82 82.97 -5.95
CA MET A 4 -16.26 81.62 -6.19
C MET A 4 -17.35 80.57 -6.05
N VAL A 5 -17.67 79.95 -7.17
CA VAL A 5 -18.61 78.87 -7.27
C VAL A 5 -17.91 77.59 -6.64
N GLY A 6 -18.51 77.08 -5.56
CA GLY A 6 -18.11 75.88 -4.92
C GLY A 6 -18.53 74.62 -5.72
N MET A 7 -17.58 73.77 -6.09
CA MET A 7 -17.87 72.45 -6.59
C MET A 7 -18.02 71.47 -5.42
N GLU A 8 -19.24 71.05 -5.20
CA GLU A 8 -19.60 70.02 -4.24
C GLU A 8 -19.20 68.66 -4.78
N LYS A 9 -18.22 68.03 -4.12
CA LYS A 9 -17.85 66.61 -4.37
C LYS A 9 -18.85 65.71 -3.64
N SER A 10 -19.78 65.12 -4.38
CA SER A 10 -20.64 64.07 -3.87
C SER A 10 -19.81 62.80 -3.67
N SER A 11 -19.50 62.49 -2.43
CA SER A 11 -18.92 61.20 -2.03
C SER A 11 -20.02 60.14 -2.02
N ILE A 12 -19.99 59.22 -2.99
CA ILE A 12 -20.84 58.03 -2.99
C ILE A 12 -20.26 57.06 -1.95
N LEU A 13 -20.89 57.02 -0.79
CA LEU A 13 -20.59 56.11 0.30
C LEU A 13 -21.09 54.69 -0.07
N ILE A 14 -20.20 53.80 -0.50
CA ILE A 14 -20.53 52.40 -0.73
C ILE A 14 -20.70 51.72 0.63
N LYS A 15 -21.92 51.70 1.11
CA LYS A 15 -22.33 50.97 2.32
C LYS A 15 -22.75 49.59 1.89
N HIS A 16 -22.07 48.55 2.40
CA HIS A 16 -22.32 47.12 2.33
C HIS A 16 -21.41 46.30 1.38
N PRO A 17 -20.17 45.93 1.81
CA PRO A 17 -19.31 45.04 1.06
C PRO A 17 -19.87 43.59 0.95
N LYS A 18 -20.75 43.19 1.86
CA LYS A 18 -21.38 41.84 1.84
C LYS A 18 -22.37 41.65 0.69
N SER A 19 -23.05 42.73 0.23
CA SER A 19 -24.00 42.65 -0.88
C SER A 19 -23.31 42.49 -2.23
N PHE A 20 -22.10 43.05 -2.39
CA PHE A 20 -21.30 42.87 -3.62
C PHE A 20 -20.75 41.46 -3.79
N VAL A 21 -20.33 40.83 -2.68
CA VAL A 21 -19.84 39.44 -2.70
C VAL A 21 -20.97 38.48 -3.08
N VAL A 22 -22.16 38.67 -2.54
CA VAL A 22 -23.32 37.83 -2.86
C VAL A 22 -23.74 38.01 -4.33
N ALA A 23 -23.77 39.25 -4.84
CA ALA A 23 -24.07 39.49 -6.23
C ALA A 23 -23.04 38.90 -7.19
N PHE A 24 -21.74 38.95 -6.84
CA PHE A 24 -20.67 38.34 -7.63
C PHE A 24 -20.78 36.84 -7.67
N VAL A 25 -21.06 36.17 -6.53
CA VAL A 25 -21.26 34.73 -6.46
C VAL A 25 -22.47 34.31 -7.31
N ILE A 26 -23.57 35.04 -7.29
CA ILE A 26 -24.75 34.73 -8.10
C ILE A 26 -24.44 34.88 -9.60
N VAL A 27 -23.67 35.90 -10.00
CA VAL A 27 -23.28 36.09 -11.41
C VAL A 27 -22.33 34.95 -11.86
N VAL A 28 -21.39 34.53 -11.03
CA VAL A 28 -20.50 33.42 -11.34
C VAL A 28 -21.27 32.10 -11.49
N LEU A 29 -22.24 31.84 -10.60
CA LEU A 29 -23.11 30.66 -10.70
C LEU A 29 -24.00 30.70 -11.94
N PHE A 30 -24.48 31.89 -12.33
CA PHE A 30 -25.31 32.08 -13.53
C PHE A 30 -24.50 31.86 -14.82
N VAL A 31 -23.25 32.34 -14.86
CA VAL A 31 -22.34 32.15 -16.00
C VAL A 31 -21.97 30.67 -16.14
N LEU A 32 -21.75 29.97 -15.04
CA LEU A 32 -21.50 28.51 -15.05
C LEU A 32 -22.70 27.70 -15.55
N CYS A 33 -23.93 28.17 -15.26
CA CYS A 33 -25.15 27.52 -15.72
C CYS A 33 -25.42 27.74 -17.23
N VAL A 34 -25.05 28.93 -17.76
CA VAL A 34 -25.26 29.28 -19.19
C VAL A 34 -24.21 28.65 -20.10
N THR A 35 -22.98 28.39 -19.58
CA THR A 35 -21.91 27.79 -20.38
C THR A 35 -21.98 26.26 -20.45
N GLY A 36 -22.98 25.63 -19.80
CA GLY A 36 -23.17 24.16 -19.86
C GLY A 36 -22.06 23.34 -19.24
N GLN A 37 -21.17 23.97 -18.46
CA GLN A 37 -20.15 23.23 -17.71
C GLN A 37 -20.77 22.67 -16.42
N VAL A 38 -21.27 21.46 -16.53
CA VAL A 38 -21.73 20.68 -15.37
C VAL A 38 -20.50 20.30 -14.56
N VAL A 39 -20.33 20.92 -13.39
CA VAL A 39 -19.37 20.43 -12.40
C VAL A 39 -19.93 19.12 -11.85
N THR A 40 -19.41 18.02 -12.36
CA THR A 40 -19.73 16.69 -11.81
C THR A 40 -18.97 16.53 -10.50
N VAL A 41 -19.67 16.68 -9.38
CA VAL A 41 -19.12 16.29 -8.07
C VAL A 41 -19.09 14.77 -8.02
N VAL A 42 -17.93 14.17 -8.28
CA VAL A 42 -17.73 12.75 -8.06
C VAL A 42 -17.68 12.52 -6.56
N ARG A 43 -18.73 11.91 -6.02
CA ARG A 43 -18.70 11.37 -4.66
C ARG A 43 -17.70 10.20 -4.65
N THR A 44 -16.57 10.40 -4.00
CA THR A 44 -15.67 9.29 -3.60
C THR A 44 -16.35 8.52 -2.47
N GLY A 45 -17.13 7.53 -2.82
CA GLY A 45 -17.77 6.66 -1.85
C GLY A 45 -18.85 5.80 -2.48
N ALA A 46 -18.59 4.53 -2.51
CA ALA A 46 -19.44 3.39 -2.81
C ALA A 46 -19.19 2.75 -4.18
N ALA A 47 -18.40 1.73 -4.13
CA ALA A 47 -18.79 0.33 -4.30
C ALA A 47 -19.53 -0.02 -5.60
N ASN A 48 -19.01 -1.06 -6.20
CA ASN A 48 -19.66 -1.96 -7.15
C ASN A 48 -19.81 -1.43 -8.57
N GLN A 49 -18.72 -1.45 -9.30
CA GLN A 49 -18.81 -1.85 -10.70
C GLN A 49 -17.75 -2.93 -10.95
N ALA A 50 -18.27 -4.15 -11.02
CA ALA A 50 -17.56 -5.26 -11.60
C ALA A 50 -17.43 -5.00 -13.10
N ASP A 51 -16.27 -5.42 -13.66
CA ASP A 51 -16.10 -5.76 -15.04
C ASP A 51 -16.01 -4.65 -16.09
N SER A 52 -14.85 -4.04 -16.17
CA SER A 52 -14.22 -3.81 -17.48
C SER A 52 -12.78 -3.40 -17.28
N PHE A 53 -11.86 -4.30 -17.54
CA PHE A 53 -10.44 -3.98 -17.62
C PHE A 53 -10.09 -3.51 -19.02
N PRO A 54 -9.38 -2.36 -19.11
CA PRO A 54 -7.96 -2.41 -19.27
C PRO A 54 -7.27 -1.82 -18.02
N ALA A 55 -6.13 -2.38 -17.63
CA ALA A 55 -5.34 -1.93 -16.49
C ALA A 55 -4.90 -0.45 -16.57
N SER A 56 -5.14 0.21 -17.69
CA SER A 56 -4.70 1.57 -18.00
C SER A 56 -5.82 2.60 -18.22
N GLY A 57 -7.07 2.33 -17.84
CA GLY A 57 -8.18 3.28 -18.01
C GLY A 57 -8.39 4.23 -16.82
N LEU A 58 -9.13 5.32 -17.05
CA LEU A 58 -9.58 6.23 -15.97
C LEU A 58 -10.43 5.49 -14.91
N ASP A 59 -11.03 4.36 -15.28
CA ASP A 59 -11.91 3.52 -14.44
C ASP A 59 -11.18 2.32 -13.82
N PHE A 60 -9.84 2.34 -13.71
CA PHE A 60 -9.08 1.26 -13.10
C PHE A 60 -9.52 0.99 -11.66
N ASN A 61 -9.87 -0.26 -11.36
CA ASN A 61 -10.23 -0.73 -10.03
C ASN A 61 -9.15 -1.66 -9.47
N ALA A 62 -8.31 -1.12 -8.59
CA ALA A 62 -7.23 -1.87 -7.96
C ALA A 62 -7.71 -3.07 -7.14
N GLY A 63 -8.90 -2.97 -6.50
CA GLY A 63 -9.48 -4.07 -5.72
C GLY A 63 -9.86 -5.25 -6.61
N ALA A 64 -10.56 -5.00 -7.72
CA ALA A 64 -10.91 -6.04 -8.68
C ALA A 64 -9.66 -6.63 -9.36
N TYR A 65 -8.66 -5.81 -9.66
CA TYR A 65 -7.38 -6.27 -10.18
C TYR A 65 -6.73 -7.27 -9.22
N VAL A 66 -6.55 -6.90 -7.94
CA VAL A 66 -5.93 -7.76 -6.93
C VAL A 66 -6.75 -9.02 -6.66
N GLN A 67 -8.07 -8.91 -6.59
CA GLN A 67 -8.94 -10.08 -6.41
C GLN A 67 -8.73 -11.12 -7.52
N ARG A 68 -8.61 -10.67 -8.76
CA ARG A 68 -8.36 -11.55 -9.91
C ARG A 68 -7.01 -12.26 -9.85
N ILE A 69 -5.93 -11.52 -9.51
CA ILE A 69 -4.57 -12.08 -9.54
C ILE A 69 -4.20 -12.84 -8.26
N TRP A 70 -4.92 -12.66 -7.14
CA TRP A 70 -4.52 -13.20 -5.85
C TRP A 70 -4.26 -14.70 -5.88
N SER A 71 -5.25 -15.49 -6.29
CA SER A 71 -5.14 -16.96 -6.32
C SER A 71 -4.43 -17.50 -7.56
N THR A 72 -4.43 -16.75 -8.66
CA THR A 72 -3.89 -17.19 -9.94
C THR A 72 -2.44 -16.84 -10.17
N GLU A 73 -1.95 -15.78 -9.51
CA GLU A 73 -0.60 -15.26 -9.73
C GLU A 73 0.17 -15.00 -8.42
N VAL A 74 -0.45 -14.31 -7.43
CA VAL A 74 0.24 -13.90 -6.19
C VAL A 74 0.61 -15.11 -5.34
N VAL A 75 -0.36 -15.98 -5.02
CA VAL A 75 -0.13 -17.19 -4.21
C VAL A 75 0.83 -18.15 -4.93
N PRO A 76 0.65 -18.48 -6.22
CA PRO A 76 1.62 -19.29 -6.94
C PRO A 76 3.02 -18.69 -7.03
N ALA A 77 3.15 -17.36 -7.16
CA ALA A 77 4.46 -16.72 -7.13
C ALA A 77 5.14 -16.89 -5.77
N ALA A 78 4.39 -16.69 -4.67
CA ALA A 78 4.91 -16.90 -3.33
C ALA A 78 5.36 -18.37 -3.12
N GLU A 79 4.59 -19.37 -3.57
CA GLU A 79 4.96 -20.77 -3.44
C GLU A 79 6.16 -21.18 -4.30
N ASN A 80 6.23 -20.71 -5.55
CA ASN A 80 7.20 -21.21 -6.52
C ASN A 80 8.47 -20.36 -6.67
N LYS A 81 8.44 -19.07 -6.27
CA LYS A 81 9.57 -18.17 -6.45
C LYS A 81 10.22 -17.72 -5.13
N SER A 82 9.69 -18.13 -3.98
CA SER A 82 10.30 -17.78 -2.70
C SER A 82 11.63 -18.48 -2.49
N VAL A 83 12.59 -17.70 -1.99
CA VAL A 83 13.89 -18.20 -1.56
C VAL A 83 13.80 -18.60 -0.09
N PRO A 84 14.34 -19.77 0.33
CA PRO A 84 14.45 -20.07 1.76
C PRO A 84 15.23 -18.96 2.48
N LEU A 85 14.66 -18.43 3.57
CA LEU A 85 15.25 -17.30 4.30
C LEU A 85 16.68 -17.58 4.75
N THR A 86 16.96 -18.78 5.24
CA THR A 86 18.31 -19.19 5.67
C THR A 86 19.29 -19.19 4.50
N THR A 87 18.87 -19.62 3.31
CA THR A 87 19.68 -19.53 2.08
C THR A 87 19.95 -18.07 1.70
N LEU A 88 18.92 -17.23 1.72
CA LEU A 88 19.08 -15.81 1.43
C LEU A 88 20.10 -15.15 2.38
N LEU A 89 19.99 -15.41 3.68
CA LEU A 89 20.89 -14.84 4.69
C LEU A 89 22.32 -15.34 4.57
N ALA A 90 22.52 -16.61 4.21
CA ALA A 90 23.84 -17.17 3.95
C ALA A 90 24.50 -16.54 2.72
N ASP A 91 23.74 -16.40 1.62
CA ASP A 91 24.22 -15.78 0.39
C ASP A 91 24.53 -14.28 0.64
N LEU A 92 23.69 -13.56 1.39
CA LEU A 92 23.93 -12.15 1.80
C LEU A 92 25.22 -11.98 2.61
N ALA A 93 25.48 -12.89 3.51
CA ALA A 93 26.72 -12.88 4.31
C ALA A 93 27.97 -13.10 3.45
N THR A 94 27.83 -13.76 2.30
CA THR A 94 28.94 -14.03 1.36
C THR A 94 29.14 -12.88 0.38
N ASN A 95 28.10 -12.45 -0.32
CA ASN A 95 28.14 -11.35 -1.28
C ASN A 95 26.76 -10.72 -1.47
N GLN A 96 26.55 -9.58 -0.82
CA GLN A 96 25.26 -8.86 -0.87
C GLN A 96 24.88 -8.48 -2.31
N THR A 97 25.83 -7.92 -3.07
CA THR A 97 25.55 -7.42 -4.43
C THR A 97 25.08 -8.53 -5.37
N ASP A 98 25.75 -9.67 -5.34
CA ASP A 98 25.38 -10.79 -6.20
C ASP A 98 24.10 -11.47 -5.73
N THR A 99 23.87 -11.49 -4.42
CA THR A 99 22.63 -12.01 -3.84
C THR A 99 21.43 -11.17 -4.26
N MET A 100 21.55 -9.84 -4.19
CA MET A 100 20.47 -8.94 -4.62
C MET A 100 20.22 -9.03 -6.13
N LYS A 101 21.25 -9.16 -6.95
CA LYS A 101 21.07 -9.41 -8.39
C LYS A 101 20.37 -10.73 -8.70
N LYS A 102 20.58 -11.73 -7.85
CA LYS A 102 20.02 -13.10 -8.05
C LYS A 102 18.57 -13.20 -7.60
N TYR A 103 18.22 -12.59 -6.46
CA TYR A 103 16.93 -12.79 -5.80
C TYR A 103 16.08 -11.53 -5.69
N GLY A 104 16.73 -10.35 -5.71
CA GLY A 104 16.06 -9.07 -5.51
C GLY A 104 15.29 -8.61 -6.74
N HIS A 105 14.11 -8.07 -6.51
CA HIS A 105 13.41 -7.23 -7.48
C HIS A 105 13.52 -5.78 -7.01
N GLN A 106 14.35 -4.99 -7.71
CA GLN A 106 14.65 -3.63 -7.31
C GLN A 106 13.55 -2.67 -7.78
N VAL A 107 12.95 -2.00 -6.82
CA VAL A 107 11.98 -0.91 -7.04
C VAL A 107 12.37 0.27 -6.16
N ASN A 108 12.54 1.46 -6.73
CA ASN A 108 12.91 2.69 -6.00
C ASN A 108 14.13 2.53 -5.07
N ASN A 109 15.18 1.86 -5.54
CA ASN A 109 16.41 1.56 -4.80
C ASN A 109 16.24 0.62 -3.59
N ALA A 110 15.11 -0.05 -3.45
CA ALA A 110 14.91 -1.11 -2.49
C ALA A 110 14.84 -2.46 -3.19
N ASP A 111 15.50 -3.47 -2.64
CA ASP A 111 15.44 -4.84 -3.13
C ASP A 111 14.33 -5.59 -2.40
N ASN A 112 13.34 -6.07 -3.15
CA ASN A 112 12.19 -6.80 -2.61
C ASN A 112 12.26 -8.25 -3.04
N ILE A 113 12.06 -9.17 -2.11
CA ILE A 113 12.34 -10.58 -2.31
C ILE A 113 11.17 -11.40 -1.77
N LEU A 114 10.71 -12.40 -2.52
CA LEU A 114 9.82 -13.41 -1.98
C LEU A 114 10.65 -14.42 -1.19
N VAL A 115 10.29 -14.62 0.07
CA VAL A 115 10.99 -15.53 0.98
C VAL A 115 10.05 -16.56 1.59
N SER A 116 10.61 -17.71 1.96
CA SER A 116 9.90 -18.73 2.70
C SER A 116 10.72 -19.20 3.91
N PHE A 117 10.04 -19.55 4.97
CA PHE A 117 10.67 -20.11 6.16
C PHE A 117 9.68 -20.93 6.99
N THR A 118 10.24 -21.78 7.83
CA THR A 118 9.53 -22.52 8.88
C THR A 118 10.16 -22.19 10.21
N GLY A 119 9.35 -21.91 11.22
CA GLY A 119 9.86 -21.57 12.54
C GLY A 119 8.82 -21.73 13.62
N VAL A 120 9.22 -21.50 14.87
CA VAL A 120 8.37 -21.63 16.05
C VAL A 120 7.90 -20.23 16.48
N VAL A 121 6.60 -20.06 16.65
CA VAL A 121 6.01 -18.82 17.10
C VAL A 121 6.40 -18.56 18.56
N GLN A 122 6.98 -17.40 18.83
CA GLN A 122 7.35 -16.97 20.19
C GLN A 122 6.26 -16.16 20.89
N GLY A 123 5.56 -15.36 20.13
CA GLY A 123 4.50 -14.47 20.61
C GLY A 123 4.15 -13.42 19.58
N ASP A 124 3.38 -12.45 19.98
CA ASP A 124 2.95 -11.34 19.15
C ASP A 124 3.06 -10.02 19.91
N ASP A 125 3.19 -8.95 19.18
CA ASP A 125 3.07 -7.58 19.66
C ASP A 125 1.91 -6.90 18.92
N MET A 126 0.82 -6.68 19.63
CA MET A 126 -0.39 -6.00 19.15
C MET A 126 -0.56 -4.65 19.85
N SER A 127 0.50 -4.05 20.38
CA SER A 127 0.48 -2.74 21.01
C SER A 127 0.18 -1.60 20.04
N SER A 128 0.37 -1.85 18.74
CA SER A 128 0.03 -0.95 17.65
C SER A 128 -0.89 -1.62 16.63
N PRO A 129 -1.60 -0.84 15.78
CA PRO A 129 -2.36 -1.39 14.67
C PRO A 129 -1.53 -2.17 13.63
N MET A 130 -0.22 -1.96 13.60
CA MET A 130 0.73 -2.70 12.76
C MET A 130 1.28 -3.94 13.48
N GLY A 131 0.46 -4.65 14.20
CA GLY A 131 0.86 -5.79 15.02
C GLY A 131 1.70 -6.82 14.27
N THR A 132 2.63 -7.43 15.00
CA THR A 132 3.55 -8.44 14.47
C THR A 132 3.51 -9.71 15.30
N MET A 133 3.81 -10.83 14.65
CA MET A 133 4.07 -12.11 15.28
C MET A 133 5.55 -12.45 15.11
N THR A 134 6.23 -12.74 16.22
CA THR A 134 7.63 -13.17 16.18
C THR A 134 7.71 -14.67 15.96
N VAL A 135 8.40 -15.08 14.90
CA VAL A 135 8.67 -16.47 14.56
C VAL A 135 10.18 -16.70 14.62
N ASN A 136 10.62 -17.64 15.45
CA ASN A 136 12.02 -18.04 15.54
C ASN A 136 12.34 -19.09 14.48
N VAL A 137 13.21 -18.72 13.56
CA VAL A 137 13.74 -19.60 12.51
C VAL A 137 15.08 -20.16 12.98
N THR A 138 15.24 -21.49 12.92
CA THR A 138 16.50 -22.15 13.29
C THR A 138 17.38 -22.30 12.06
N ASP A 139 18.64 -21.88 12.18
CA ASP A 139 19.69 -22.04 11.17
C ASP A 139 20.94 -22.60 11.84
N GLY A 140 21.08 -23.92 11.82
CA GLY A 140 22.13 -24.61 12.57
C GLY A 140 22.04 -24.28 14.07
N PRO A 141 23.11 -23.71 14.68
CA PRO A 141 23.09 -23.31 16.09
C PRO A 141 22.44 -21.95 16.33
N LYS A 142 22.09 -21.19 15.28
CA LYS A 142 21.55 -19.86 15.38
C LYS A 142 20.01 -19.87 15.38
N THR A 143 19.44 -18.95 16.11
CA THR A 143 18.01 -18.65 16.09
C THR A 143 17.84 -17.23 15.57
N ILE A 144 17.04 -17.09 14.52
CA ILE A 144 16.78 -15.81 13.84
C ILE A 144 15.34 -15.42 14.12
N PRO A 145 15.11 -14.33 14.87
CA PRO A 145 13.77 -13.80 15.05
C PRO A 145 13.30 -13.12 13.77
N VAL A 146 12.12 -13.52 13.30
CA VAL A 146 11.47 -12.96 12.12
C VAL A 146 10.13 -12.37 12.53
N LEU A 147 9.89 -11.12 12.17
CA LEU A 147 8.63 -10.42 12.42
C LEU A 147 7.69 -10.67 11.23
N VAL A 148 6.53 -11.24 11.50
CA VAL A 148 5.47 -11.45 10.51
C VAL A 148 4.35 -10.46 10.77
N SER A 149 4.00 -9.65 9.79
CA SER A 149 2.90 -8.68 9.89
C SER A 149 1.56 -9.41 10.04
N ILE A 150 0.87 -9.19 11.17
CA ILE A 150 -0.43 -9.80 11.48
C ILE A 150 -1.47 -8.78 11.96
N GLY A 151 -1.09 -7.50 12.03
CA GLY A 151 -1.99 -6.45 12.48
C GLY A 151 -3.10 -6.13 11.48
N PRO A 152 -4.15 -5.42 11.93
CA PRO A 152 -5.23 -4.96 11.06
C PRO A 152 -4.78 -3.90 10.06
N VAL A 153 -3.56 -3.37 10.21
CA VAL A 153 -2.94 -2.42 9.29
C VAL A 153 -1.60 -2.96 8.81
N ILE A 154 -1.48 -3.10 7.50
CA ILE A 154 -0.21 -3.40 6.81
C ILE A 154 0.10 -2.21 5.92
N LEU A 155 1.31 -1.66 6.06
CA LEU A 155 1.77 -0.50 5.30
C LEU A 155 2.89 -0.89 4.33
N GLY A 156 3.16 0.00 3.39
CA GLY A 156 4.26 -0.13 2.45
C GLY A 156 3.88 -0.92 1.20
N THR A 157 4.89 -1.14 0.39
CA THR A 157 4.76 -1.69 -0.97
C THR A 157 5.50 -3.00 -1.17
N SER A 158 6.08 -3.56 -0.09
CA SER A 158 6.95 -4.74 -0.10
C SER A 158 6.37 -5.90 -0.91
N LEU A 159 5.08 -6.23 -0.69
CA LEU A 159 4.45 -7.32 -1.42
C LEU A 159 4.30 -6.99 -2.91
N ARG A 160 3.80 -5.80 -3.28
CA ARG A 160 3.70 -5.41 -4.69
C ARG A 160 5.07 -5.45 -5.36
N ASP A 161 6.07 -4.90 -4.69
CA ASP A 161 7.40 -4.72 -5.27
C ASP A 161 8.21 -6.03 -5.33
N ALA A 162 7.85 -7.05 -4.55
CA ALA A 162 8.41 -8.40 -4.67
C ALA A 162 7.79 -9.21 -5.82
N LEU A 163 6.65 -8.77 -6.36
CA LEU A 163 5.94 -9.45 -7.44
C LEU A 163 6.37 -8.87 -8.80
N SER A 164 7.40 -9.46 -9.42
CA SER A 164 8.02 -8.96 -10.65
C SER A 164 7.09 -8.83 -11.86
N PHE A 165 5.87 -9.38 -11.80
CA PHE A 165 4.86 -9.25 -12.83
C PHE A 165 3.95 -8.03 -12.65
N ILE A 166 4.07 -7.29 -11.53
CA ILE A 166 3.33 -6.05 -11.32
C ILE A 166 4.29 -4.89 -11.56
N THR A 167 4.30 -4.36 -12.76
CA THR A 167 5.20 -3.27 -13.17
C THR A 167 4.46 -1.95 -13.28
N PHE A 168 5.15 -0.84 -13.10
CA PHE A 168 4.55 0.49 -13.17
C PHE A 168 3.93 0.78 -14.56
N GLU A 169 4.53 0.23 -15.61
CA GLU A 169 4.11 0.41 -17.01
C GLU A 169 2.71 -0.15 -17.30
N GLU A 170 2.20 -1.06 -16.44
CA GLU A 170 0.84 -1.59 -16.57
C GLU A 170 -0.24 -0.59 -16.13
N PHE A 171 0.16 0.50 -15.45
CA PHE A 171 -0.76 1.45 -14.84
C PHE A 171 -0.63 2.84 -15.46
N LEU A 172 -1.74 3.59 -15.46
CA LEU A 172 -1.77 4.93 -16.04
C LEU A 172 -0.92 5.94 -15.26
N ASN A 173 -0.80 5.75 -13.94
CA ASN A 173 -0.13 6.71 -13.06
C ASN A 173 0.25 6.08 -11.70
N GLN A 174 1.05 6.83 -10.93
CA GLN A 174 1.52 6.45 -9.60
C GLN A 174 0.38 6.17 -8.61
N ILE A 175 -0.78 6.82 -8.77
CA ILE A 175 -1.92 6.61 -7.86
C ILE A 175 -2.51 5.23 -8.07
N GLN A 176 -2.72 4.81 -9.32
CA GLN A 176 -3.20 3.47 -9.62
C GLN A 176 -2.22 2.40 -9.13
N TYR A 177 -0.94 2.59 -9.40
CA TYR A 177 0.12 1.69 -8.94
C TYR A 177 0.21 1.63 -7.41
N GLY A 178 0.09 2.76 -6.71
CA GLY A 178 0.01 2.82 -5.25
C GLY A 178 -1.21 2.10 -4.69
N ASN A 179 -2.38 2.32 -5.30
CA ASN A 179 -3.62 1.68 -4.89
C ASN A 179 -3.55 0.14 -4.98
N VAL A 180 -2.76 -0.41 -5.92
CA VAL A 180 -2.54 -1.87 -6.00
C VAL A 180 -1.81 -2.38 -4.77
N ALA A 181 -0.78 -1.67 -4.28
CA ALA A 181 -0.10 -2.05 -3.04
C ALA A 181 -1.06 -2.06 -1.84
N ASP A 182 -1.90 -1.03 -1.72
CA ASP A 182 -2.90 -0.96 -0.65
C ASP A 182 -3.92 -2.10 -0.73
N GLN A 183 -4.35 -2.47 -1.94
CA GLN A 183 -5.29 -3.59 -2.12
C GLN A 183 -4.63 -4.95 -1.88
N LEU A 184 -3.36 -5.12 -2.23
CA LEU A 184 -2.59 -6.31 -1.87
C LEU A 184 -2.47 -6.47 -0.36
N ASN A 185 -2.15 -5.39 0.36
CA ASN A 185 -2.09 -5.40 1.82
C ASN A 185 -3.46 -5.75 2.44
N LYS A 186 -4.56 -5.21 1.90
CA LYS A 186 -5.92 -5.61 2.31
C LYS A 186 -6.22 -7.07 2.01
N ALA A 187 -5.76 -7.59 0.87
CA ALA A 187 -5.91 -9.00 0.53
C ALA A 187 -5.14 -9.92 1.49
N VAL A 188 -3.94 -9.51 1.92
CA VAL A 188 -3.20 -10.21 3.00
C VAL A 188 -4.05 -10.27 4.27
N ILE A 189 -4.60 -9.14 4.70
CA ILE A 189 -5.43 -9.10 5.91
C ILE A 189 -6.63 -10.04 5.78
N SER A 190 -7.35 -9.98 4.67
CA SER A 190 -8.59 -10.74 4.49
C SER A 190 -8.34 -12.24 4.27
N ASN A 191 -7.32 -12.61 3.51
CA ASN A 191 -7.11 -14.00 3.07
C ASN A 191 -6.12 -14.78 3.94
N VAL A 192 -5.21 -14.06 4.64
CA VAL A 192 -4.11 -14.71 5.39
C VAL A 192 -4.23 -14.49 6.88
N ILE A 193 -4.53 -13.26 7.30
CA ILE A 193 -4.47 -12.87 8.73
C ILE A 193 -5.80 -13.03 9.43
N THR A 194 -6.92 -12.77 8.73
CA THR A 194 -8.25 -12.90 9.34
C THR A 194 -8.47 -14.31 9.88
N GLY A 195 -8.71 -14.40 11.18
CA GLY A 195 -8.87 -15.68 11.89
C GLY A 195 -7.58 -16.28 12.45
N VAL A 196 -6.42 -15.66 12.21
CA VAL A 196 -5.17 -16.04 12.87
C VAL A 196 -5.19 -15.50 14.30
N ASP A 197 -5.07 -16.42 15.26
CA ASP A 197 -4.91 -16.11 16.67
C ASP A 197 -3.46 -16.46 17.05
N ALA A 198 -2.60 -15.44 17.05
CA ALA A 198 -1.17 -15.62 17.32
C ALA A 198 -0.90 -16.18 18.72
N GLN A 199 -1.75 -15.87 19.70
CA GLN A 199 -1.64 -16.44 21.05
C GLN A 199 -1.85 -17.96 21.04
N LYS A 200 -2.78 -18.47 20.23
CA LYS A 200 -2.99 -19.91 20.05
C LYS A 200 -1.89 -20.59 19.23
N LEU A 201 -1.12 -19.80 18.49
CA LEU A 201 0.03 -20.30 17.71
C LEU A 201 1.32 -20.32 18.51
N LYS A 202 1.39 -19.68 19.67
CA LYS A 202 2.58 -19.66 20.52
C LYS A 202 3.10 -21.07 20.81
N GLY A 203 4.38 -21.29 20.56
CA GLY A 203 5.05 -22.60 20.68
C GLY A 203 4.77 -23.57 19.53
N LYS A 204 3.92 -23.23 18.57
CA LYS A 204 3.66 -24.05 17.39
C LYS A 204 4.60 -23.71 16.25
N THR A 205 4.87 -24.69 15.41
CA THR A 205 5.59 -24.49 14.17
C THR A 205 4.65 -23.91 13.11
N VAL A 206 5.12 -22.91 12.40
CA VAL A 206 4.43 -22.30 11.27
C VAL A 206 5.35 -22.26 10.06
N THR A 207 4.74 -22.34 8.88
CA THR A 207 5.40 -22.08 7.60
C THR A 207 4.83 -20.82 7.00
N VAL A 208 5.71 -19.92 6.61
CA VAL A 208 5.37 -18.62 6.05
C VAL A 208 6.04 -18.44 4.69
N TYR A 209 5.26 -17.95 3.72
CA TYR A 209 5.76 -17.39 2.47
C TYR A 209 5.33 -15.93 2.44
N GLY A 210 6.22 -15.04 2.07
CA GLY A 210 5.89 -13.61 2.06
C GLY A 210 6.95 -12.75 1.41
N ALA A 211 6.71 -11.45 1.44
CA ALA A 211 7.60 -10.45 0.88
C ALA A 211 8.48 -9.85 1.98
N TYR A 212 9.75 -9.72 1.66
CA TYR A 212 10.79 -9.07 2.44
C TYR A 212 11.39 -7.93 1.63
N THR A 213 11.49 -6.75 2.22
CA THR A 213 12.27 -5.65 1.65
C THR A 213 13.60 -5.61 2.34
N PHE A 214 14.67 -5.83 1.58
CA PHE A 214 16.03 -5.77 2.12
C PHE A 214 16.44 -4.32 2.32
N ASN A 215 16.90 -4.03 3.53
CA ASN A 215 17.49 -2.76 3.87
C ASN A 215 18.79 -3.03 4.65
N SER A 216 19.93 -2.65 4.08
CA SER A 216 21.24 -2.84 4.71
C SER A 216 21.40 -2.09 6.04
N ASP A 217 20.63 -1.04 6.22
CA ASP A 217 20.73 -0.11 7.34
C ASP A 217 19.64 -0.33 8.38
N ASP A 218 18.81 -1.40 8.22
CA ASP A 218 17.68 -1.65 9.09
C ASP A 218 18.10 -2.36 10.39
N PRO A 219 18.12 -1.66 11.51
CA PRO A 219 18.41 -2.25 12.82
C PRO A 219 17.21 -3.04 13.39
N GLU A 220 16.01 -2.92 12.80
CA GLU A 220 14.77 -3.48 13.36
C GLU A 220 14.58 -4.96 13.02
N GLY A 221 15.40 -5.51 12.13
CA GLY A 221 15.40 -6.92 11.81
C GLY A 221 14.55 -7.29 10.60
N ILE A 222 14.29 -8.59 10.45
CA ILE A 222 13.61 -9.15 9.28
C ILE A 222 12.11 -9.06 9.48
N SER A 223 11.45 -8.19 8.70
CA SER A 223 9.99 -8.02 8.70
C SER A 223 9.38 -8.54 7.40
N ILE A 224 8.35 -9.39 7.52
CA ILE A 224 7.73 -10.10 6.40
C ILE A 224 6.26 -9.75 6.29
N THR A 225 5.83 -9.35 5.09
CA THR A 225 4.41 -9.28 4.73
C THR A 225 3.98 -10.65 4.22
N PRO A 226 3.14 -11.41 4.95
CA PRO A 226 2.83 -12.80 4.61
C PRO A 226 1.84 -12.89 3.45
N VAL A 227 2.07 -13.84 2.53
CA VAL A 227 1.11 -14.25 1.48
C VAL A 227 0.47 -15.59 1.84
N ILE A 228 1.23 -16.45 2.52
CA ILE A 228 0.79 -17.76 2.99
C ILE A 228 1.29 -17.93 4.41
N LEU A 229 0.41 -18.38 5.30
CA LEU A 229 0.73 -18.77 6.67
C LEU A 229 0.00 -20.07 6.97
N LYS A 230 0.79 -21.14 7.18
CA LYS A 230 0.29 -22.50 7.47
C LYS A 230 0.84 -22.96 8.82
N THR A 231 0.05 -23.68 9.59
CA THR A 231 0.54 -24.40 10.78
C THR A 231 1.17 -25.71 10.37
N GLY A 232 2.37 -26.01 10.90
CA GLY A 232 3.15 -27.19 10.57
C GLY A 232 4.38 -26.88 9.71
N THR A 233 5.18 -27.93 9.47
CA THR A 233 6.36 -27.87 8.59
C THR A 233 5.96 -27.96 7.13
N LEU A 234 6.83 -27.49 6.24
CA LEU A 234 6.76 -27.81 4.81
C LEU A 234 6.81 -29.32 4.62
N PRO A 235 6.06 -29.87 3.66
CA PRO A 235 6.15 -31.28 3.31
C PRO A 235 7.52 -31.66 2.76
#